data_5afc53e6dded267bf0afa708a38202d2
#
_entry.id   5afc53e6dded267bf0afa708a38202d2
#
_cell.length_a   1.000
_cell.length_b   1.000
_cell.length_c   1.000
_cell.angle_alpha   90.00
_cell.angle_beta   90.00
_cell.angle_gamma   90.00
#
_symmetry.space_group_name_H-M   'P 1'
#
loop_
_entity.id
_entity.type
_entity.pdbx_description
1 polymer ?
#
loop_
_entity_poly.entity_id
_entity_poly.type
_entity_poly.pdbx_seq_one_letter_code
_entity_poly.pdbx_strand_id
1 'polypeptide(L)'
;RRQRQMCIRDSIKRSPLCGRNFEYFSEDPYLASQLATAHIKGVQSKGVGTSLKHFAMNNQETRRMSYSANVDERTFHEIYLSAFETPVKEAKPWTVMCSYNRINGEYSSQNKLLLTDILRNEWGYDGLVVSDWGAVDDRPLGVAAGLDLEMPTSNGKNDELIIEAVNNGSLS
;
A
#
# COMPACT_ATOMS: atom_id res chain seq x y z
N ARG A 1 15.89 21.94 2.42
CA ARG A 1 15.80 20.86 3.43
C ARG A 1 15.59 19.56 2.68
N ARG A 2 16.45 18.54 2.91
CA ARG A 2 16.21 17.20 2.35
C ARG A 2 14.98 16.62 3.05
N GLN A 3 13.94 16.29 2.28
CA GLN A 3 12.78 15.59 2.78
C GLN A 3 13.21 14.18 3.21
N ARG A 4 12.89 13.79 4.44
CA ARG A 4 13.20 12.47 4.97
C ARG A 4 11.91 11.70 5.12
N GLN A 5 11.92 10.45 4.69
CA GLN A 5 10.81 9.52 4.84
C GLN A 5 11.31 8.21 5.41
N MET A 6 10.52 7.62 6.29
CA MET A 6 10.81 6.32 6.91
C MET A 6 9.69 5.33 6.60
N CYS A 7 10.06 4.13 6.16
CA CYS A 7 9.09 3.06 5.93
C CYS A 7 8.67 2.42 7.26
N ILE A 8 7.36 2.33 7.49
CA ILE A 8 6.76 1.62 8.61
C ILE A 8 6.06 0.39 8.05
N ARG A 9 6.40 -0.78 8.58
CA ARG A 9 6.02 -2.07 8.01
C ARG A 9 4.97 -2.73 8.90
N ASP A 10 3.73 -2.60 8.50
CA ASP A 10 2.56 -2.99 9.29
C ASP A 10 1.83 -4.25 8.79
N SER A 11 2.32 -4.87 7.72
CA SER A 11 1.80 -6.17 7.30
C SER A 11 1.98 -7.21 8.43
N ILE A 12 1.01 -8.11 8.59
CA ILE A 12 1.05 -9.14 9.62
C ILE A 12 1.99 -10.29 9.26
N LYS A 13 2.58 -10.93 10.27
CA LYS A 13 3.38 -12.16 10.14
C LYS A 13 2.47 -13.38 9.96
N ARG A 14 1.88 -13.53 8.77
CA ARG A 14 0.86 -14.56 8.52
C ARG A 14 1.41 -15.98 8.48
N SER A 15 2.61 -16.15 7.91
CA SER A 15 3.30 -17.44 7.80
C SER A 15 4.70 -17.34 8.39
N PRO A 16 5.13 -18.32 9.20
CA PRO A 16 6.50 -18.33 9.74
C PRO A 16 7.57 -18.45 8.64
N LEU A 17 7.20 -18.90 7.44
CA LEU A 17 8.10 -19.06 6.30
C LEU A 17 8.18 -17.79 5.42
N CYS A 18 7.45 -16.74 5.75
CA CYS A 18 7.53 -15.49 4.97
C CYS A 18 8.90 -14.82 5.16
N GLY A 19 9.62 -14.60 4.06
CA GLY A 19 10.97 -14.01 4.07
C GLY A 19 11.05 -12.57 4.60
N ARG A 20 9.90 -11.90 4.83
CA ARG A 20 9.82 -10.52 5.34
C ARG A 20 9.35 -10.41 6.78
N ASN A 21 9.19 -11.53 7.50
CA ASN A 21 8.76 -11.50 8.91
C ASN A 21 9.69 -10.70 9.83
N PHE A 22 10.99 -10.58 9.48
CA PHE A 22 11.94 -9.78 10.26
C PHE A 22 11.58 -8.30 10.34
N GLU A 23 10.79 -7.80 9.42
CA GLU A 23 10.45 -6.38 9.32
C GLU A 23 9.03 -6.04 9.76
N TYR A 24 8.17 -7.02 10.02
CA TYR A 24 6.79 -6.83 10.47
C TYR A 24 6.69 -6.91 11.99
N PHE A 25 5.73 -6.20 12.58
CA PHE A 25 5.61 -6.10 14.03
C PHE A 25 5.08 -7.37 14.68
N SER A 26 3.93 -7.89 14.22
CA SER A 26 3.24 -9.00 14.88
C SER A 26 2.47 -9.89 13.90
N GLU A 27 2.08 -11.08 14.35
CA GLU A 27 1.06 -11.91 13.73
C GLU A 27 -0.37 -11.48 14.14
N ASP A 28 -0.49 -10.80 15.29
CA ASP A 28 -1.74 -10.22 15.78
C ASP A 28 -1.97 -8.86 15.13
N PRO A 29 -3.05 -8.68 14.34
CA PRO A 29 -3.33 -7.44 13.65
C PRO A 29 -3.60 -6.27 14.59
N TYR A 30 -4.18 -6.49 15.76
CA TYR A 30 -4.39 -5.44 16.74
C TYR A 30 -3.05 -4.94 17.31
N LEU A 31 -2.19 -5.85 17.77
CA LEU A 31 -0.86 -5.48 18.28
C LEU A 31 -0.03 -4.79 17.20
N ALA A 32 -0.05 -5.29 15.95
CA ALA A 32 0.64 -4.68 14.82
C ALA A 32 0.16 -3.24 14.62
N SER A 33 -1.16 -3.01 14.59
CA SER A 33 -1.74 -1.69 14.39
C SER A 33 -1.35 -0.69 15.49
N GLN A 34 -1.33 -1.12 16.76
CA GLN A 34 -0.95 -0.25 17.88
C GLN A 34 0.53 0.14 17.83
N LEU A 35 1.41 -0.82 17.54
CA LEU A 35 2.84 -0.57 17.40
C LEU A 35 3.14 0.35 16.20
N ALA A 36 2.51 0.12 15.06
CA ALA A 36 2.65 0.99 13.89
C ALA A 36 2.15 2.40 14.16
N THR A 37 0.99 2.55 14.79
CA THR A 37 0.41 3.85 15.17
C THR A 37 1.37 4.64 16.06
N ALA A 38 1.91 4.01 17.11
CA ALA A 38 2.86 4.66 18.01
C ALA A 38 4.16 5.06 17.29
N HIS A 39 4.66 4.17 16.42
CA HIS A 39 5.88 4.40 15.65
C HIS A 39 5.71 5.57 14.67
N ILE A 40 4.61 5.60 13.91
CA ILE A 40 4.28 6.70 12.98
C ILE A 40 4.21 8.03 13.73
N LYS A 41 3.42 8.10 14.81
CA LYS A 41 3.31 9.30 15.64
C LYS A 41 4.67 9.78 16.15
N GLY A 42 5.50 8.85 16.63
CA GLY A 42 6.86 9.16 17.12
C GLY A 42 7.79 9.71 16.04
N VAL A 43 7.83 9.09 14.86
CA VAL A 43 8.67 9.54 13.74
C VAL A 43 8.19 10.88 13.19
N GLN A 44 6.88 11.02 12.95
CA GLN A 44 6.30 12.24 12.38
C GLN A 44 6.39 13.43 13.33
N SER A 45 6.44 13.22 14.65
CA SER A 45 6.70 14.28 15.63
C SER A 45 8.04 14.98 15.47
N LYS A 46 8.97 14.36 14.72
CA LYS A 46 10.29 14.91 14.39
C LYS A 46 10.36 15.54 12.98
N GLY A 47 9.21 15.73 12.33
CA GLY A 47 9.14 16.28 10.97
C GLY A 47 9.68 15.32 9.90
N VAL A 48 9.65 14.02 10.16
CA VAL A 48 10.02 12.97 9.22
C VAL A 48 8.77 12.24 8.79
N GLY A 49 8.48 12.21 7.47
CA GLY A 49 7.33 11.49 6.94
C GLY A 49 7.48 9.99 7.08
N THR A 50 6.36 9.29 7.17
CA THR A 50 6.32 7.82 7.20
C THR A 50 5.62 7.28 5.98
N SER A 51 6.03 6.09 5.52
CA SER A 51 5.36 5.30 4.49
C SER A 51 4.93 3.97 5.08
N LEU A 52 3.63 3.83 5.26
CA LEU A 52 3.04 2.60 5.82
C LEU A 52 2.95 1.53 4.74
N LYS A 53 3.48 0.31 4.99
CA LYS A 53 3.59 -0.73 3.97
C LYS A 53 3.57 -2.17 4.51
N HIS A 54 3.32 -3.16 3.67
CA HIS A 54 2.92 -3.08 2.26
C HIS A 54 1.41 -3.29 2.14
N PHE A 55 0.70 -2.37 1.59
CA PHE A 55 -0.76 -2.35 1.51
C PHE A 55 -1.24 -3.03 0.21
N ALA A 56 -1.73 -4.28 0.26
CA ALA A 56 -1.88 -5.18 1.38
C ALA A 56 -1.58 -6.63 0.99
N MET A 57 -1.49 -7.52 1.99
CA MET A 57 -1.44 -8.97 1.81
C MET A 57 -0.19 -9.54 1.12
N ASN A 58 0.95 -8.86 1.17
CA ASN A 58 2.21 -9.45 0.73
C ASN A 58 2.77 -10.39 1.82
N ASN A 59 2.19 -11.59 1.96
CA ASN A 59 2.52 -12.54 3.03
C ASN A 59 3.43 -13.68 2.60
N GLN A 60 3.96 -13.61 1.37
CA GLN A 60 5.00 -14.51 0.86
C GLN A 60 5.90 -13.79 -0.14
N GLU A 61 7.18 -14.20 -0.19
CA GLU A 61 8.13 -13.65 -1.16
C GLU A 61 8.24 -14.48 -2.44
N THR A 62 7.88 -15.78 -2.38
CA THR A 62 7.86 -16.64 -3.56
C THR A 62 6.87 -16.11 -4.59
N ARG A 63 7.38 -15.73 -5.76
CA ARG A 63 6.61 -15.16 -6.88
C ARG A 63 5.80 -13.91 -6.50
N ARG A 64 6.28 -13.09 -5.58
CA ARG A 64 5.55 -11.92 -5.06
C ARG A 64 5.03 -10.96 -6.13
N MET A 65 5.69 -10.91 -7.29
CA MET A 65 5.29 -10.06 -8.42
C MET A 65 4.15 -10.66 -9.27
N SER A 66 3.70 -11.87 -8.99
CA SER A 66 2.74 -12.56 -9.89
C SER A 66 1.70 -13.43 -9.18
N TYR A 67 1.86 -13.72 -7.87
CA TYR A 67 0.85 -14.49 -7.16
C TYR A 67 -0.38 -13.65 -6.81
N SER A 68 -1.53 -14.32 -6.67
CA SER A 68 -2.75 -13.72 -6.14
C SER A 68 -3.00 -14.21 -4.71
N ALA A 69 -3.09 -13.28 -3.77
CA ALA A 69 -3.57 -13.54 -2.42
C ALA A 69 -5.10 -13.55 -2.46
N ASN A 70 -5.70 -14.72 -2.43
CA ASN A 70 -7.15 -14.86 -2.47
C ASN A 70 -7.71 -14.94 -1.05
N VAL A 71 -8.70 -14.14 -0.77
CA VAL A 71 -9.29 -13.99 0.56
C VAL A 71 -10.76 -13.64 0.45
N ASP A 72 -11.56 -14.14 1.40
CA ASP A 72 -12.94 -13.68 1.60
C ASP A 72 -12.99 -12.30 2.24
N GLU A 73 -14.10 -11.60 2.08
CA GLU A 73 -14.28 -10.22 2.53
C GLU A 73 -14.08 -10.07 4.05
N ARG A 74 -14.63 -10.99 4.84
CA ARG A 74 -14.53 -10.93 6.29
C ARG A 74 -13.08 -11.05 6.76
N THR A 75 -12.37 -12.07 6.27
CA THR A 75 -10.95 -12.27 6.59
C THR A 75 -10.09 -11.10 6.12
N PHE A 76 -10.42 -10.52 4.96
CA PHE A 76 -9.72 -9.35 4.44
C PHE A 76 -9.81 -8.16 5.42
N HIS A 77 -11.01 -7.82 5.87
CA HIS A 77 -11.23 -6.71 6.80
C HIS A 77 -10.73 -7.00 8.22
N GLU A 78 -11.06 -8.17 8.78
CA GLU A 78 -10.76 -8.46 10.19
C GLU A 78 -9.28 -8.74 10.46
N ILE A 79 -8.55 -9.30 9.49
CA ILE A 79 -7.17 -9.74 9.67
C ILE A 79 -6.18 -8.83 8.95
N TYR A 80 -6.36 -8.63 7.64
CA TYR A 80 -5.34 -7.97 6.82
C TYR A 80 -5.45 -6.45 6.79
N LEU A 81 -6.67 -5.93 6.70
CA LEU A 81 -6.89 -4.49 6.64
C LEU A 81 -6.88 -3.83 8.02
N SER A 82 -7.32 -4.52 9.05
CA SER A 82 -7.38 -3.97 10.42
C SER A 82 -6.02 -3.50 10.95
N ALA A 83 -4.93 -4.17 10.54
CA ALA A 83 -3.57 -3.73 10.85
C ALA A 83 -3.23 -2.35 10.28
N PHE A 84 -3.79 -1.99 9.13
CA PHE A 84 -3.57 -0.71 8.44
C PHE A 84 -4.59 0.37 8.82
N GLU A 85 -5.82 -0.02 9.09
CA GLU A 85 -6.93 0.92 9.36
C GLU A 85 -6.62 1.86 10.53
N THR A 86 -6.24 1.30 11.68
CA THR A 86 -5.93 2.08 12.88
C THR A 86 -4.78 3.07 12.65
N PRO A 87 -3.61 2.67 12.12
CA PRO A 87 -2.54 3.60 11.79
C PRO A 87 -2.95 4.71 10.82
N VAL A 88 -3.74 4.38 9.81
CA VAL A 88 -4.23 5.37 8.84
C VAL A 88 -5.13 6.40 9.50
N LYS A 89 -6.14 5.94 10.25
CA LYS A 89 -7.12 6.82 10.91
C LYS A 89 -6.52 7.65 12.05
N GLU A 90 -5.65 7.05 12.88
CA GLU A 90 -5.15 7.69 14.09
C GLU A 90 -3.80 8.39 13.96
N ALA A 91 -2.90 7.89 13.13
CA ALA A 91 -1.55 8.42 12.99
C ALA A 91 -1.31 9.17 11.68
N LYS A 92 -2.19 8.99 10.69
CA LYS A 92 -2.17 9.70 9.40
C LYS A 92 -0.77 9.69 8.77
N PRO A 93 -0.26 8.53 8.34
CA PRO A 93 1.04 8.43 7.67
C PRO A 93 1.03 9.32 6.42
N TRP A 94 2.16 9.99 6.13
CA TRP A 94 2.23 10.87 4.96
C TRP A 94 2.08 10.11 3.65
N THR A 95 2.55 8.86 3.61
CA THR A 95 2.36 7.99 2.46
C THR A 95 1.95 6.58 2.88
N VAL A 96 1.23 5.90 1.97
CA VAL A 96 0.96 4.46 2.02
C VAL A 96 1.58 3.83 0.78
N MET A 97 2.30 2.72 0.96
CA MET A 97 2.93 2.00 -0.15
C MET A 97 2.14 0.73 -0.46
N CYS A 98 1.64 0.63 -1.70
CA CYS A 98 0.96 -0.59 -2.14
C CYS A 98 1.93 -1.77 -2.25
N SER A 99 1.40 -2.99 -2.19
CA SER A 99 2.18 -4.22 -2.28
C SER A 99 2.38 -4.69 -3.72
N TYR A 100 3.23 -5.72 -3.90
CA TYR A 100 3.53 -6.30 -5.21
C TYR A 100 2.44 -7.21 -5.75
N ASN A 101 1.77 -7.94 -4.86
CA ASN A 101 0.89 -9.05 -5.19
C ASN A 101 -0.46 -8.60 -5.75
N ARG A 102 -1.13 -9.55 -6.35
CA ARG A 102 -2.56 -9.43 -6.62
C ARG A 102 -3.37 -9.76 -5.37
N ILE A 103 -4.52 -9.12 -5.24
CA ILE A 103 -5.56 -9.43 -4.25
C ILE A 103 -6.79 -9.84 -5.04
N ASN A 104 -7.26 -11.08 -4.85
CA ASN A 104 -8.39 -11.64 -5.57
C ASN A 104 -8.30 -11.44 -7.11
N GLY A 105 -7.08 -11.57 -7.67
CA GLY A 105 -6.80 -11.48 -9.09
C GLY A 105 -6.32 -10.13 -9.60
N GLU A 106 -6.50 -9.03 -8.86
CA GLU A 106 -6.12 -7.68 -9.27
C GLU A 106 -4.88 -7.17 -8.51
N TYR A 107 -3.93 -6.55 -9.21
CA TYR A 107 -2.73 -6.00 -8.56
C TYR A 107 -3.08 -4.88 -7.57
N SER A 108 -2.44 -4.91 -6.41
CA SER A 108 -2.67 -3.90 -5.36
C SER A 108 -2.49 -2.46 -5.84
N SER A 109 -1.55 -2.24 -6.79
CA SER A 109 -1.25 -0.93 -7.37
C SER A 109 -2.34 -0.35 -8.27
N GLN A 110 -3.29 -1.16 -8.72
CA GLN A 110 -4.40 -0.77 -9.59
C GLN A 110 -5.78 -1.21 -9.05
N ASN A 111 -5.82 -1.66 -7.81
CA ASN A 111 -7.04 -2.14 -7.17
C ASN A 111 -7.87 -0.97 -6.61
N LYS A 112 -8.92 -0.60 -7.32
CA LYS A 112 -9.81 0.52 -6.95
C LYS A 112 -10.50 0.28 -5.60
N LEU A 113 -10.96 -0.95 -5.34
CA LEU A 113 -11.58 -1.28 -4.05
C LEU A 113 -10.60 -0.98 -2.90
N LEU A 114 -9.32 -1.37 -3.05
CA LEU A 114 -8.32 -1.18 -2.03
C LEU A 114 -7.92 0.30 -1.86
N LEU A 115 -7.54 0.97 -2.96
CA LEU A 115 -6.89 2.29 -2.91
C LEU A 115 -7.90 3.45 -2.83
N THR A 116 -9.05 3.32 -3.46
CA THR A 116 -10.08 4.37 -3.46
C THR A 116 -11.19 4.07 -2.47
N ASP A 117 -11.85 2.93 -2.61
CA ASP A 117 -13.11 2.71 -1.87
C ASP A 117 -12.82 2.49 -0.38
N ILE A 118 -11.84 1.66 -0.03
CA ILE A 118 -11.46 1.41 1.37
C ILE A 118 -10.55 2.53 1.90
N LEU A 119 -9.36 2.71 1.28
CA LEU A 119 -8.35 3.60 1.85
C LEU A 119 -8.80 5.07 1.90
N ARG A 120 -9.34 5.60 0.78
CA ARG A 120 -9.71 7.02 0.70
C ARG A 120 -11.12 7.30 1.18
N ASN A 121 -12.13 6.54 0.68
CA ASN A 121 -13.52 6.85 0.98
C ASN A 121 -13.94 6.38 2.38
N GLU A 122 -13.61 5.14 2.73
CA GLU A 122 -14.03 4.57 4.03
C GLU A 122 -13.14 5.05 5.18
N TRP A 123 -11.80 5.06 5.00
CA TRP A 123 -10.86 5.45 6.07
C TRP A 123 -10.51 6.94 6.07
N GLY A 124 -10.88 7.68 5.03
CA GLY A 124 -10.64 9.11 4.92
C GLY A 124 -9.17 9.49 4.72
N TYR A 125 -8.39 8.64 4.05
CA TYR A 125 -6.98 8.89 3.80
C TYR A 125 -6.78 9.97 2.72
N ASP A 126 -6.09 11.03 3.07
CA ASP A 126 -5.79 12.19 2.22
C ASP A 126 -4.30 12.30 1.81
N GLY A 127 -3.47 11.35 2.26
CA GLY A 127 -2.05 11.30 1.94
C GLY A 127 -1.76 10.70 0.55
N LEU A 128 -0.48 10.53 0.25
CA LEU A 128 0.01 10.04 -1.04
C LEU A 128 0.13 8.51 -1.05
N VAL A 129 -0.38 7.88 -2.09
CA VAL A 129 -0.20 6.44 -2.34
C VAL A 129 0.96 6.23 -3.32
N VAL A 130 1.97 5.48 -2.89
CA VAL A 130 3.16 5.17 -3.69
C VAL A 130 3.21 3.67 -4.02
N SER A 131 3.72 3.31 -5.20
CA SER A 131 3.99 1.92 -5.52
C SER A 131 5.19 1.38 -4.75
N ASP A 132 5.25 0.07 -4.49
CA ASP A 132 6.53 -0.57 -4.24
C ASP A 132 7.38 -0.59 -5.54
N TRP A 133 8.68 -0.84 -5.43
CA TRP A 133 9.63 -0.71 -6.55
C TRP A 133 9.34 -1.68 -7.69
N GLY A 134 8.83 -1.15 -8.81
CA GLY A 134 8.44 -1.94 -9.98
C GLY A 134 7.13 -2.72 -9.81
N ALA A 135 6.26 -2.30 -8.88
CA ALA A 135 4.98 -2.95 -8.60
C ALA A 135 3.84 -2.51 -9.53
N VAL A 136 4.08 -1.57 -10.44
CA VAL A 136 3.06 -1.08 -11.37
C VAL A 136 2.99 -2.01 -12.58
N ASP A 137 1.81 -2.58 -12.83
CA ASP A 137 1.49 -3.39 -14.00
C ASP A 137 0.87 -2.53 -15.11
N ASP A 138 -0.23 -1.85 -14.80
CA ASP A 138 -0.89 -0.89 -15.70
C ASP A 138 -0.95 0.49 -15.02
N ARG A 139 -0.22 1.45 -15.57
CA ARG A 139 -0.11 2.79 -14.95
C ARG A 139 -1.40 3.61 -15.07
N PRO A 140 -2.08 3.70 -16.22
CA PRO A 140 -3.40 4.34 -16.34
C PRO A 140 -4.45 3.77 -15.37
N LEU A 141 -4.56 2.44 -15.27
CA LEU A 141 -5.44 1.81 -14.29
C LEU A 141 -5.04 2.13 -12.86
N GLY A 142 -3.73 2.17 -12.57
CA GLY A 142 -3.22 2.58 -11.26
C GLY A 142 -3.66 4.00 -10.88
N VAL A 143 -3.55 4.96 -11.80
CA VAL A 143 -4.02 6.33 -11.58
C VAL A 143 -5.53 6.35 -11.33
N ALA A 144 -6.30 5.67 -12.16
CA ALA A 144 -7.75 5.57 -12.00
C ALA A 144 -8.15 4.93 -10.66
N ALA A 145 -7.35 4.00 -10.15
CA ALA A 145 -7.55 3.34 -8.87
C ALA A 145 -7.11 4.16 -7.65
N GLY A 146 -6.34 5.25 -7.84
CA GLY A 146 -5.88 6.11 -6.75
C GLY A 146 -4.40 5.98 -6.39
N LEU A 147 -3.57 5.40 -7.27
CA LEU A 147 -2.11 5.38 -7.15
C LEU A 147 -1.51 6.72 -7.62
N ASP A 148 -0.91 7.48 -6.71
CA ASP A 148 -0.38 8.81 -7.02
C ASP A 148 1.03 8.76 -7.62
N LEU A 149 1.93 7.96 -7.05
CA LEU A 149 3.34 7.94 -7.41
C LEU A 149 3.85 6.55 -7.75
N GLU A 150 4.41 6.41 -8.94
CA GLU A 150 5.14 5.21 -9.36
C GLU A 150 6.61 5.27 -8.95
N MET A 151 7.13 4.17 -8.41
CA MET A 151 8.55 4.00 -8.08
C MET A 151 9.09 2.66 -8.61
N PRO A 152 10.33 2.63 -9.14
CA PRO A 152 11.11 3.78 -9.58
C PRO A 152 10.51 4.41 -10.84
N THR A 153 11.11 5.49 -11.31
CA THR A 153 10.67 6.11 -12.58
C THR A 153 10.71 5.13 -13.75
N SER A 154 9.67 5.17 -14.59
CA SER A 154 9.59 4.44 -15.86
C SER A 154 10.42 5.10 -16.98
N ASN A 155 11.14 6.21 -16.68
CA ASN A 155 11.83 7.05 -17.67
C ASN A 155 10.89 7.59 -18.76
N GLY A 156 9.67 7.98 -18.37
CA GLY A 156 8.68 8.59 -19.24
C GLY A 156 7.75 7.61 -19.96
N LYS A 157 8.06 6.31 -19.99
CA LYS A 157 7.23 5.33 -20.71
C LYS A 157 5.79 5.26 -20.18
N ASN A 158 5.63 5.20 -18.87
CA ASN A 158 4.31 5.13 -18.25
C ASN A 158 3.61 6.48 -18.23
N ASP A 159 4.37 7.60 -18.30
CA ASP A 159 3.80 8.94 -18.44
C ASP A 159 3.13 9.11 -19.81
N GLU A 160 3.74 8.56 -20.88
CA GLU A 160 3.16 8.54 -22.22
C GLU A 160 1.82 7.77 -22.25
N LEU A 161 1.75 6.62 -21.54
CA LEU A 161 0.50 5.85 -21.44
C LEU A 161 -0.61 6.63 -20.71
N ILE A 162 -0.27 7.41 -19.68
CA ILE A 162 -1.24 8.28 -19.00
C ILE A 162 -1.76 9.36 -19.97
N ILE A 163 -0.84 10.03 -20.69
CA ILE A 163 -1.22 11.07 -21.66
C ILE A 163 -2.11 10.50 -22.75
N GLU A 164 -1.81 9.31 -23.26
CA GLU A 164 -2.64 8.62 -24.25
C GLU A 164 -4.03 8.29 -23.68
N ALA A 165 -4.09 7.77 -22.46
CA ALA A 165 -5.34 7.44 -21.78
C ALA A 165 -6.24 8.66 -21.54
N VAL A 166 -5.66 9.82 -21.22
CA VAL A 166 -6.39 11.09 -21.10
C VAL A 166 -6.89 11.57 -22.48
N ASN A 167 -6.02 11.51 -23.51
CA ASN A 167 -6.36 11.97 -24.84
C ASN A 167 -7.48 11.14 -25.51
N ASN A 168 -7.53 9.85 -25.24
CA ASN A 168 -8.57 8.96 -25.79
C ASN A 168 -9.82 8.85 -24.89
N GLY A 169 -9.82 9.52 -23.72
CA GLY A 169 -10.96 9.58 -22.81
C GLY A 169 -11.13 8.35 -21.91
N SER A 170 -10.17 7.43 -21.87
CA SER A 170 -10.21 6.27 -20.97
C SER A 170 -9.78 6.60 -19.53
N LEU A 171 -9.11 7.74 -19.33
CA LEU A 171 -8.76 8.32 -18.04
C LEU A 171 -9.25 9.78 -18.01
N SER A 172 -9.94 10.17 -16.91
CA SER A 172 -10.48 11.54 -16.71
C SER A 172 -9.72 12.31 -15.63
#